data_66bbff46c7a4d22ba33f7d5dd01528c7
#
_entry.id   66bbff46c7a4d22ba33f7d5dd01528c7
#
_cell.length_a   1.000
_cell.length_b   1.000
_cell.length_c   1.000
_cell.angle_alpha   90.00
_cell.angle_beta   90.00
_cell.angle_gamma   90.00
#
_symmetry.space_group_name_H-M   'P 1'
#
loop_
_entity.id
_entity.type
_entity.pdbx_description
1 polymer ?
#
loop_
_entity_poly.entity_id
_entity_poly.type
_entity_poly.pdbx_seq_one_letter_code
_entity_poly.pdbx_strand_id
1 'polypeptide(L)'
;MKKKLFIFSNENINAQEGKFYCNNVDLKSTPEGLNKKFDVNLFGRKVSKNAAHEIKIKRINIFTNIFSYISSVIESTKEKNAKYLIISITPYTFIVSIFLRFLGKKPII
;
A
#
# COMPACT_ATOMS: atom_id res chain seq x y z
N MET A 1 20.29 -7.66 -1.26
CA MET A 1 18.88 -7.86 -0.93
C MET A 1 18.18 -6.51 -0.82
N LYS A 2 17.00 -6.37 -1.43
CA LYS A 2 16.25 -5.13 -1.37
C LYS A 2 15.57 -4.97 -0.02
N LYS A 3 15.55 -3.72 0.49
CA LYS A 3 14.76 -3.40 1.68
C LYS A 3 13.28 -3.45 1.33
N LYS A 4 12.46 -3.82 2.29
CA LYS A 4 11.01 -3.77 2.13
C LYS A 4 10.52 -2.33 2.24
N LEU A 5 9.60 -1.97 1.36
CA LEU A 5 8.91 -0.69 1.38
C LEU A 5 7.42 -0.97 1.41
N PHE A 6 6.77 -0.56 2.49
CA PHE A 6 5.32 -0.67 2.62
C PHE A 6 4.70 0.64 2.18
N ILE A 7 3.87 0.59 1.14
CA ILE A 7 3.17 1.76 0.62
C ILE A 7 1.70 1.64 1.00
N PHE A 8 1.23 2.53 1.85
CA PHE A 8 -0.16 2.54 2.31
C PHE A 8 -0.95 3.59 1.56
N SER A 9 -2.06 3.16 0.97
CA SER A 9 -2.97 4.06 0.28
C SER A 9 -4.41 3.68 0.61
N ASN A 10 -5.34 4.58 0.33
CA ASN A 10 -6.77 4.29 0.35
C ASN A 10 -7.35 4.35 -1.05
N GLU A 11 -6.49 4.22 -2.05
CA GLU A 11 -6.90 4.23 -3.44
C GLU A 11 -7.62 2.93 -3.82
N ASN A 12 -8.53 3.04 -4.77
CA ASN A 12 -9.31 1.91 -5.24
C ASN A 12 -8.48 1.01 -6.14
N ILE A 13 -8.43 -0.27 -5.81
CA ILE A 13 -7.73 -1.28 -6.59
C ILE A 13 -8.72 -2.40 -6.92
N ASN A 14 -8.83 -2.72 -8.20
CA ASN A 14 -9.67 -3.80 -8.69
C ASN A 14 -8.81 -5.03 -9.00
N ALA A 15 -9.23 -6.20 -8.52
CA ALA A 15 -8.54 -7.46 -8.80
C ALA A 15 -9.34 -8.26 -9.83
N GLN A 16 -8.68 -8.67 -10.92
CA GLN A 16 -9.28 -9.49 -11.97
C GLN A 16 -8.28 -10.53 -12.45
N GLU A 17 -8.65 -11.79 -12.37
CA GLU A 17 -7.87 -12.90 -12.91
C GLU A 17 -6.39 -12.89 -12.46
N GLY A 18 -6.18 -12.61 -11.18
CA GLY A 18 -4.83 -12.57 -10.61
C GLY A 18 -4.05 -11.31 -10.90
N LYS A 19 -4.68 -10.32 -11.54
CA LYS A 19 -4.06 -9.03 -11.83
C LYS A 19 -4.79 -7.91 -11.09
N PHE A 20 -4.08 -6.80 -10.87
CA PHE A 20 -4.60 -5.67 -10.12
C PHE A 20 -4.59 -4.41 -10.97
N TYR A 21 -5.65 -3.63 -10.89
CA TYR A 21 -5.86 -2.45 -11.73
C TYR A 21 -6.27 -1.25 -10.89
N CYS A 22 -5.87 -0.06 -11.33
CA CYS A 22 -6.27 1.20 -10.69
C CYS A 22 -6.59 2.24 -11.75
N ASN A 23 -7.30 3.31 -11.35
CA ASN A 23 -7.59 4.44 -12.25
C ASN A 23 -6.59 5.58 -12.05
N ASN A 24 -5.98 5.69 -10.88
CA ASN A 24 -4.99 6.71 -10.59
C ASN A 24 -3.62 6.25 -11.10
N VAL A 25 -3.13 6.89 -12.17
CA VAL A 25 -1.86 6.50 -12.78
C VAL A 25 -0.69 6.62 -11.83
N ASP A 26 -0.75 7.53 -10.87
CA ASP A 26 0.32 7.69 -9.86
C ASP A 26 0.40 6.50 -8.93
N LEU A 27 -0.73 5.85 -8.68
CA LEU A 27 -0.74 4.62 -7.88
C LEU A 27 -0.05 3.46 -8.60
N LYS A 28 0.00 3.50 -9.90
CA LYS A 28 0.75 2.53 -10.70
C LYS A 28 2.22 2.91 -10.81
N SER A 29 2.52 4.13 -11.25
CA SER A 29 3.88 4.53 -11.61
C SER A 29 4.79 4.68 -10.39
N THR A 30 4.29 5.18 -9.26
CA THR A 30 5.11 5.34 -8.06
C THR A 30 5.56 4.00 -7.48
N PRO A 31 4.66 3.03 -7.21
CA PRO A 31 5.11 1.73 -6.72
C PRO A 31 6.00 0.98 -7.72
N GLU A 32 5.66 1.01 -9.01
CA GLU A 32 6.46 0.32 -10.01
C GLU A 32 7.87 0.91 -10.13
N GLY A 33 7.97 2.25 -10.04
CA GLY A 33 9.27 2.91 -10.07
C GLY A 33 10.11 2.57 -8.84
N LEU A 34 9.50 2.56 -7.67
CA LEU A 34 10.19 2.23 -6.43
C LEU A 34 10.55 0.75 -6.33
N ASN A 35 9.83 -0.12 -7.01
CA ASN A 35 10.09 -1.56 -7.00
C ASN A 35 11.45 -1.92 -7.62
N LYS A 36 12.07 -0.99 -8.31
CA LYS A 36 13.43 -1.18 -8.84
C LYS A 36 14.47 -1.20 -7.72
N LYS A 37 14.25 -0.43 -6.64
CA LYS A 37 15.17 -0.29 -5.51
C LYS A 37 14.71 -1.00 -4.24
N PHE A 38 13.41 -1.18 -4.10
CA PHE A 38 12.79 -1.74 -2.90
C PHE A 38 11.95 -2.95 -3.24
N ASP A 39 11.76 -3.82 -2.26
CA ASP A 39 10.73 -4.87 -2.33
C ASP A 39 9.41 -4.22 -1.89
N VAL A 40 8.61 -3.78 -2.87
CA VAL A 40 7.42 -2.98 -2.61
C VAL A 40 6.23 -3.86 -2.25
N ASN A 41 5.56 -3.48 -1.16
CA ASN A 41 4.28 -4.05 -0.74
C ASN A 41 3.25 -2.92 -0.77
N LEU A 42 2.32 -2.96 -1.73
CA LEU A 42 1.32 -1.93 -1.91
C LEU A 42 0.01 -2.32 -1.23
N PHE A 43 -0.59 -1.36 -0.53
CA PHE A 43 -1.87 -1.54 0.16
C PHE A 43 -2.90 -0.60 -0.42
N GLY A 44 -4.11 -1.11 -0.65
CA GLY A 44 -5.20 -0.30 -1.18
C GLY A 44 -6.57 -0.87 -0.83
N ARG A 45 -7.61 -0.20 -1.28
CA ARG A 45 -9.00 -0.59 -1.04
C ARG A 45 -9.50 -1.47 -2.18
N LYS A 46 -10.13 -2.58 -1.83
CA LYS A 46 -10.74 -3.47 -2.81
C LYS A 46 -12.02 -2.85 -3.35
N VAL A 47 -12.14 -2.79 -4.67
CA VAL A 47 -13.37 -2.36 -5.34
C VAL A 47 -13.72 -3.36 -6.44
N SER A 48 -15.02 -3.45 -6.76
CA SER A 48 -15.50 -4.33 -7.83
C SER A 48 -15.54 -3.65 -9.19
N LYS A 49 -15.38 -2.33 -9.23
CA LYS A 49 -15.47 -1.56 -10.46
C LYS A 49 -14.19 -1.67 -11.28
N ASN A 50 -14.32 -1.88 -12.58
CA ASN A 50 -13.19 -2.00 -13.48
C ASN A 50 -12.33 -0.73 -13.49
N ALA A 51 -11.05 -0.90 -13.64
CA ALA A 51 -10.08 0.19 -13.70
C ALA A 51 -9.14 0.01 -14.90
N ALA A 52 -8.50 1.10 -15.33
CA ALA A 52 -7.83 1.16 -16.62
C ALA A 52 -6.36 0.72 -16.59
N HIS A 53 -5.66 0.91 -15.46
CA HIS A 53 -4.20 0.73 -15.41
C HIS A 53 -3.81 -0.49 -14.59
N GLU A 54 -3.12 -1.43 -15.21
CA GLU A 54 -2.60 -2.60 -14.50
C GLU A 54 -1.37 -2.22 -13.67
N ILE A 55 -1.38 -2.60 -12.39
CA ILE A 55 -0.26 -2.38 -11.48
C ILE A 55 0.63 -3.64 -11.53
N LYS A 56 1.87 -3.46 -11.99
CA LYS A 56 2.78 -4.59 -12.23
C LYS A 56 3.82 -4.71 -11.14
N ILE A 57 3.38 -5.08 -9.93
CA ILE A 57 4.25 -5.45 -8.83
C ILE A 57 3.72 -6.74 -8.20
N LYS A 58 4.59 -7.48 -7.51
CA LYS A 58 4.23 -8.81 -7.01
C LYS A 58 3.35 -8.79 -5.78
N ARG A 59 3.54 -7.81 -4.89
CA ARG A 59 2.90 -7.81 -3.59
C ARG A 59 1.91 -6.66 -3.46
N ILE A 60 0.67 -6.96 -3.73
CA ILE A 60 -0.44 -6.02 -3.62
C ILE A 60 -1.47 -6.60 -2.65
N ASN A 61 -1.80 -5.83 -1.62
CA ASN A 61 -2.76 -6.22 -0.60
C ASN A 61 -3.95 -5.29 -0.66
N ILE A 62 -5.15 -5.86 -0.82
CA ILE A 62 -6.38 -5.07 -0.95
C ILE A 62 -7.35 -5.45 0.17
N PHE A 63 -8.05 -4.46 0.69
CA PHE A 63 -8.88 -4.61 1.88
C PHE A 63 -10.26 -3.99 1.68
N THR A 64 -11.26 -4.64 2.28
CA THR A 64 -12.64 -4.18 2.23
C THR A 64 -13.05 -3.43 3.49
N ASN A 65 -12.34 -3.61 4.61
CA ASN A 65 -12.69 -2.96 5.86
C ASN A 65 -11.44 -2.45 6.58
N ILE A 66 -11.65 -1.48 7.48
CA ILE A 66 -10.57 -0.82 8.20
C ILE A 66 -9.84 -1.76 9.17
N PHE A 67 -10.56 -2.71 9.77
CA PHE A 67 -9.95 -3.60 10.76
C PHE A 67 -8.92 -4.52 10.12
N SER A 68 -9.21 -5.09 8.97
CA SER A 68 -8.24 -5.90 8.23
C SER A 68 -7.05 -5.07 7.79
N TYR A 69 -7.29 -3.83 7.36
CA TYR A 69 -6.24 -2.92 6.94
C TYR A 69 -5.28 -2.62 8.11
N ILE A 70 -5.84 -2.22 9.26
CA ILE A 70 -5.03 -1.89 10.43
C ILE A 70 -4.27 -3.11 10.94
N SER A 71 -4.88 -4.28 10.93
CA SER A 71 -4.21 -5.52 11.32
C SER A 71 -2.97 -5.76 10.45
N SER A 72 -3.07 -5.54 9.14
CA SER A 72 -1.94 -5.69 8.22
C SER A 72 -0.88 -4.61 8.44
N VAL A 73 -1.28 -3.38 8.78
CA VAL A 73 -0.35 -2.31 9.13
C VAL A 73 0.48 -2.72 10.35
N ILE A 74 -0.18 -3.22 11.39
CA ILE A 74 0.50 -3.65 12.61
C ILE A 74 1.46 -4.80 12.28
N GLU A 75 1.04 -5.74 11.46
CA GLU A 75 1.89 -6.86 11.04
C GLU A 75 3.13 -6.36 10.31
N SER A 76 3.00 -5.32 9.48
CA SER A 76 4.13 -4.76 8.74
C SER A 76 5.18 -4.14 9.66
N THR A 77 4.79 -3.68 10.84
CA THR A 77 5.74 -3.04 11.78
C THR A 77 6.70 -4.05 12.43
N LYS A 78 6.43 -5.34 12.29
CA LYS A 78 7.33 -6.39 12.79
C LYS A 78 8.58 -6.53 11.93
N GLU A 79 8.58 -5.99 10.72
CA GLU A 79 9.73 -6.03 9.84
C GLU A 79 10.81 -5.05 10.30
N LYS A 80 12.04 -5.54 10.44
CA LYS A 80 13.20 -4.70 10.75
C LYS A 80 13.72 -4.08 9.46
N ASN A 81 14.19 -2.85 9.54
CA ASN A 81 14.80 -2.15 8.40
C ASN A 81 13.85 -1.94 7.21
N ALA A 82 12.54 -1.91 7.47
CA ALA A 82 11.57 -1.57 6.44
C ALA A 82 11.31 -0.07 6.43
N LYS A 83 10.90 0.43 5.26
CA LYS A 83 10.47 1.82 5.11
C LYS A 83 8.96 1.87 4.85
N TYR A 84 8.36 2.99 5.18
CA TYR A 84 6.91 3.18 5.12
C TYR A 84 6.61 4.47 4.39
N LEU A 85 5.76 4.38 3.37
CA LEU A 85 5.33 5.54 2.57
C LEU A 85 3.81 5.60 2.58
N ILE A 86 3.26 6.78 2.81
CA ILE A 86 1.81 6.99 2.76
C ILE A 86 1.50 7.86 1.55
N ILE A 87 0.70 7.34 0.64
CA ILE A 87 0.23 8.05 -0.55
C ILE A 87 -1.17 8.57 -0.26
N SER A 88 -1.37 9.86 -0.46
CA SER A 88 -2.66 10.53 -0.27
C SER A 88 -3.17 10.45 1.16
N ILE A 89 -3.37 11.60 1.78
CA ILE A 89 -3.89 11.65 3.14
C ILE A 89 -5.41 11.59 3.08
N THR A 90 -5.95 10.46 3.54
CA THR A 90 -7.39 10.24 3.69
C THR A 90 -7.63 9.87 5.15
N PRO A 91 -8.90 9.79 5.62
CA PRO A 91 -9.16 9.31 6.99
C PRO A 91 -8.49 7.97 7.28
N TYR A 92 -8.49 7.04 6.31
CA TYR A 92 -7.83 5.74 6.48
C TYR A 92 -6.32 5.87 6.66
N THR A 93 -5.66 6.60 5.76
CA THR A 93 -4.20 6.73 5.83
C THR A 93 -3.76 7.60 6.99
N PHE A 94 -4.60 8.54 7.42
CA PHE A 94 -4.33 9.31 8.64
C PHE A 94 -4.28 8.38 9.86
N ILE A 95 -5.24 7.47 9.99
CA ILE A 95 -5.25 6.47 11.06
C ILE A 95 -4.02 5.58 10.97
N VAL A 96 -3.65 5.14 9.77
CA VAL A 96 -2.45 4.35 9.54
C VAL A 96 -1.20 5.10 10.03
N SER A 97 -1.11 6.39 9.72
CA SER A 97 0.02 7.21 10.16
C SER A 97 0.13 7.24 11.68
N ILE A 98 -1.00 7.41 12.38
CA ILE A 98 -1.02 7.43 13.84
C ILE A 98 -0.52 6.09 14.39
N PHE A 99 -1.01 4.96 13.88
CA PHE A 99 -0.57 3.65 14.34
C PHE A 99 0.92 3.43 14.11
N LEU A 100 1.43 3.81 12.95
CA LEU A 100 2.84 3.67 12.64
C LEU A 100 3.72 4.46 13.62
N ARG A 101 3.34 5.71 13.89
CA ARG A 101 4.09 6.55 14.83
C ARG A 101 4.01 6.02 16.26
N PHE A 102 2.84 5.53 16.66
CA PHE A 102 2.66 4.92 17.97
C PHE A 102 3.57 3.70 18.14
N LEU A 103 3.81 2.95 17.07
CA LEU A 103 4.64 1.75 17.08
C LEU A 103 6.13 2.06 16.77
N GLY A 104 6.51 3.32 16.81
CA GLY A 104 7.91 3.73 16.68
C GLY A 104 8.42 3.85 15.25
N LYS A 105 7.53 3.84 14.26
CA LYS A 105 7.91 4.00 12.86
C LYS A 105 7.73 5.45 12.41
N LYS A 106 8.48 5.85 11.39
CA LYS A 106 8.44 7.21 10.85
C LYS A 106 8.07 7.13 9.37
N PRO A 107 6.75 7.18 9.04
CA PRO A 107 6.34 7.11 7.65
C PRO A 107 6.67 8.40 6.91
N ILE A 108 6.96 8.27 5.63
CA ILE A 108 7.08 9.39 4.70
C ILE A 108 5.70 9.64 4.11
N ILE A 109 5.29 10.88 4.09
CA ILE A 109 3.97 11.27 3.58
C ILE A 109 4.11 12.09 2.31
#